data_fff13fcb1d666e90baa9bdc11e5fa273
#
_entry.id   fff13fcb1d666e90baa9bdc11e5fa273
#
_cell.length_a   1.000
_cell.length_b   1.000
_cell.length_c   1.000
_cell.angle_alpha   90.00
_cell.angle_beta   90.00
_cell.angle_gamma   90.00
#
_symmetry.space_group_name_H-M   'P 1'
#
loop_
_entity.id
_entity.type
_entity.pdbx_description
1 polymer ?
#
loop_
_entity_poly.entity_id
_entity_poly.type
_entity_poly.pdbx_seq_one_letter_code
_entity_poly.pdbx_strand_id
1 'polypeptide(L)'
;YKRQIPDRVADGYGIHEHLIERAVNDGIDVIVTCDNGIAAYNEIAMAKEKGITVIITDHHEIPYKETEAGRELILPPADAIVNPKQPDCNYPEKRLCGAVVALKLVTALYEACGIPEKELEDFLELGAIATVGDVMDLQGENRILVKEGLKRLSHTSNKGLRELIRANGLEDGTITAYHVGFVLGPCINASGRLDTAARSLKLLCAETEDCLLYTSPS
;
A
#
# COMPACT_ATOMS: atom_id res chain seq x y z
N TYR A 1 6.05 17.32 -1.69
CA TYR A 1 5.55 15.94 -1.61
C TYR A 1 4.33 15.78 -2.50
N LYS A 2 4.42 14.88 -3.47
CA LYS A 2 3.33 14.55 -4.40
C LYS A 2 3.00 13.09 -4.27
N ARG A 3 1.69 12.76 -4.28
CA ARG A 3 1.20 11.38 -4.37
C ARG A 3 0.76 11.14 -5.80
N GLN A 4 1.14 10.01 -6.38
CA GLN A 4 0.63 9.53 -7.64
C GLN A 4 0.01 8.16 -7.46
N ILE A 5 -1.23 8.02 -7.95
CA ILE A 5 -1.86 6.72 -8.11
C ILE A 5 -2.10 6.60 -9.62
N PRO A 6 -1.53 5.58 -10.29
CA PRO A 6 -1.79 5.34 -11.71
C PRO A 6 -3.29 5.22 -11.98
N ASP A 7 -3.72 5.71 -13.15
CA ASP A 7 -5.09 5.51 -13.60
C ASP A 7 -5.21 4.07 -14.12
N ARG A 8 -6.03 3.24 -13.43
CA ARG A 8 -6.18 1.82 -13.78
C ARG A 8 -6.71 1.57 -15.18
N VAL A 9 -7.47 2.53 -15.73
CA VAL A 9 -8.07 2.41 -17.08
C VAL A 9 -7.08 2.87 -18.15
N ALA A 10 -6.40 3.99 -17.92
CA ALA A 10 -5.47 4.57 -18.89
C ALA A 10 -4.07 3.94 -18.78
N ASP A 11 -3.60 3.67 -17.57
CA ASP A 11 -2.22 3.25 -17.31
C ASP A 11 -2.09 1.74 -17.07
N GLY A 12 -3.18 1.06 -16.62
CA GLY A 12 -3.09 -0.33 -16.17
C GLY A 12 -2.44 -0.47 -14.79
N TYR A 13 -1.81 -1.63 -14.55
CA TYR A 13 -1.06 -1.90 -13.32
C TYR A 13 0.42 -1.62 -13.53
N GLY A 14 1.10 -1.13 -12.49
CA GLY A 14 2.54 -0.97 -12.48
C GLY A 14 3.02 0.48 -12.55
N ILE A 15 4.33 0.63 -12.70
CA ILE A 15 4.98 1.91 -12.98
C ILE A 15 5.17 1.98 -14.49
N HIS A 16 4.91 3.14 -15.09
CA HIS A 16 5.04 3.37 -16.54
C HIS A 16 5.98 4.52 -16.83
N GLU A 17 6.63 4.51 -17.99
CA GLU A 17 7.62 5.51 -18.41
C GLU A 17 7.10 6.96 -18.28
N HIS A 18 5.85 7.22 -18.69
CA HIS A 18 5.27 8.56 -18.61
C HIS A 18 5.13 9.09 -17.15
N LEU A 19 5.02 8.19 -16.16
CA LEU A 19 5.01 8.57 -14.74
C LEU A 19 6.41 9.02 -14.28
N ILE A 20 7.45 8.38 -14.81
CA ILE A 20 8.84 8.80 -14.59
C ILE A 20 9.12 10.14 -15.26
N GLU A 21 8.69 10.32 -16.52
CA GLU A 21 8.81 11.60 -17.24
C GLU A 21 8.10 12.72 -16.49
N ARG A 22 6.91 12.46 -15.98
CA ARG A 22 6.17 13.39 -15.17
C ARG A 22 6.89 13.74 -13.87
N ALA A 23 7.48 12.75 -13.19
CA ALA A 23 8.26 12.97 -11.98
C ALA A 23 9.47 13.90 -12.26
N VAL A 24 10.18 13.66 -13.37
CA VAL A 24 11.28 14.53 -13.83
C VAL A 24 10.80 15.96 -14.07
N ASN A 25 9.70 16.13 -14.83
CA ASN A 25 9.13 17.45 -15.15
C ASN A 25 8.64 18.19 -13.89
N ASP A 26 8.19 17.44 -12.89
CA ASP A 26 7.73 17.97 -11.61
C ASP A 26 8.90 18.25 -10.63
N GLY A 27 10.16 17.99 -11.02
CA GLY A 27 11.35 18.20 -10.21
C GLY A 27 11.41 17.28 -8.98
N ILE A 28 11.01 16.02 -9.13
CA ILE A 28 11.03 15.03 -8.04
C ILE A 28 12.43 14.42 -7.95
N ASP A 29 13.02 14.47 -6.77
CA ASP A 29 14.35 13.92 -6.48
C ASP A 29 14.29 12.46 -5.97
N VAL A 30 13.18 12.09 -5.33
CA VAL A 30 13.02 10.77 -4.69
C VAL A 30 11.65 10.17 -5.02
N ILE A 31 11.65 8.94 -5.50
CA ILE A 31 10.45 8.12 -5.68
C ILE A 31 10.45 7.00 -4.62
N VAL A 32 9.37 6.90 -3.87
CA VAL A 32 9.11 5.76 -2.99
C VAL A 32 7.87 5.03 -3.52
N THR A 33 8.02 3.77 -3.88
CA THR A 33 6.88 2.96 -4.31
C THR A 33 6.22 2.26 -3.13
N CYS A 34 4.95 1.95 -3.24
CA CYS A 34 4.22 1.14 -2.28
C CYS A 34 3.39 0.11 -3.03
N ASP A 35 3.56 -1.17 -2.70
CA ASP A 35 2.86 -2.29 -3.33
C ASP A 35 3.13 -2.40 -4.84
N ASN A 36 4.32 -1.98 -5.25
CA ASN A 36 4.70 -1.87 -6.66
C ASN A 36 6.21 -1.71 -6.82
N GLY A 37 6.71 -2.00 -8.03
CA GLY A 37 8.04 -1.62 -8.48
C GLY A 37 9.01 -2.77 -8.65
N ILE A 38 8.81 -3.93 -8.00
CA ILE A 38 9.77 -5.05 -8.07
C ILE A 38 9.91 -5.63 -9.49
N ALA A 39 8.87 -5.49 -10.32
CA ALA A 39 8.88 -5.94 -11.71
C ALA A 39 9.17 -4.84 -12.73
N ALA A 40 9.30 -3.57 -12.30
CA ALA A 40 9.45 -2.39 -13.17
C ALA A 40 10.92 -2.08 -13.47
N TYR A 41 11.68 -3.06 -13.97
CA TYR A 41 13.13 -2.91 -14.19
C TYR A 41 13.48 -1.72 -15.10
N ASN A 42 12.81 -1.60 -16.25
CA ASN A 42 13.13 -0.59 -17.25
C ASN A 42 12.77 0.82 -16.75
N GLU A 43 11.62 0.97 -16.14
CA GLU A 43 11.13 2.24 -15.61
C GLU A 43 12.01 2.74 -14.45
N ILE A 44 12.45 1.82 -13.58
CA ILE A 44 13.38 2.17 -12.50
C ILE A 44 14.75 2.53 -13.07
N ALA A 45 15.25 1.81 -14.08
CA ALA A 45 16.50 2.16 -14.77
C ALA A 45 16.41 3.56 -15.39
N MET A 46 15.31 3.87 -16.08
CA MET A 46 15.05 5.21 -16.61
C MET A 46 15.06 6.29 -15.52
N ALA A 47 14.41 6.05 -14.38
CA ALA A 47 14.42 6.98 -13.26
C ALA A 47 15.84 7.22 -12.73
N LYS A 48 16.65 6.17 -12.63
CA LYS A 48 18.06 6.25 -12.22
C LYS A 48 18.91 7.05 -13.21
N GLU A 49 18.72 6.85 -14.53
CA GLU A 49 19.40 7.63 -15.56
C GLU A 49 19.06 9.13 -15.48
N LYS A 50 17.88 9.47 -14.99
CA LYS A 50 17.45 10.86 -14.75
C LYS A 50 17.91 11.43 -13.41
N GLY A 51 18.69 10.66 -12.63
CA GLY A 51 19.22 11.10 -11.34
C GLY A 51 18.24 11.01 -10.18
N ILE A 52 17.10 10.34 -10.35
CA ILE A 52 16.11 10.16 -9.29
C ILE A 52 16.56 9.02 -8.35
N THR A 53 16.48 9.26 -7.05
CA THR A 53 16.63 8.21 -6.04
C THR A 53 15.34 7.39 -5.97
N VAL A 54 15.45 6.06 -6.05
CA VAL A 54 14.29 5.16 -6.05
C VAL A 54 14.37 4.19 -4.89
N ILE A 55 13.31 4.17 -4.07
CA ILE A 55 13.13 3.21 -2.97
C ILE A 55 11.87 2.39 -3.27
N ILE A 56 12.03 1.08 -3.38
CA ILE A 56 10.92 0.16 -3.64
C ILE A 56 10.45 -0.46 -2.33
N THR A 57 9.14 -0.38 -2.04
CA THR A 57 8.48 -1.24 -1.06
C THR A 57 7.43 -2.08 -1.78
N ASP A 58 7.62 -3.38 -1.78
CA ASP A 58 6.80 -4.32 -2.54
C ASP A 58 6.74 -5.69 -1.85
N HIS A 59 5.78 -6.52 -2.23
CA HIS A 59 5.61 -7.87 -1.72
C HIS A 59 5.42 -8.91 -2.83
N HIS A 60 5.34 -8.46 -4.08
CA HIS A 60 5.19 -9.33 -5.24
C HIS A 60 6.41 -10.24 -5.44
N GLU A 61 6.21 -11.32 -6.21
CA GLU A 61 7.30 -12.22 -6.59
C GLU A 61 8.34 -11.49 -7.42
N ILE A 62 9.61 -11.79 -7.14
CA ILE A 62 10.72 -11.21 -7.89
C ILE A 62 10.77 -11.89 -9.26
N PRO A 63 10.75 -11.14 -10.37
CA PRO A 63 10.93 -11.71 -11.70
C PRO A 63 12.26 -12.47 -11.82
N TYR A 64 12.28 -13.51 -12.63
CA TYR A 64 13.49 -14.30 -12.88
C TYR A 64 13.62 -14.73 -14.34
N LYS A 65 14.83 -15.08 -14.73
CA LYS A 65 15.13 -15.77 -15.99
C LYS A 65 15.54 -17.20 -15.68
N GLU A 66 15.07 -18.14 -16.49
CA GLU A 66 15.61 -19.50 -16.49
C GLU A 66 16.96 -19.49 -17.23
N THR A 67 17.98 -20.03 -16.59
CA THR A 67 19.33 -20.18 -17.15
C THR A 67 19.78 -21.62 -16.98
N GLU A 68 20.86 -22.03 -17.65
CA GLU A 68 21.44 -23.37 -17.48
C GLU A 68 21.89 -23.64 -16.03
N ALA A 69 22.21 -22.59 -15.28
CA ALA A 69 22.61 -22.67 -13.86
C ALA A 69 21.42 -22.62 -12.89
N GLY A 70 20.19 -22.45 -13.40
CA GLY A 70 18.96 -22.30 -12.61
C GLY A 70 18.31 -20.93 -12.78
N ARG A 71 17.49 -20.54 -11.80
CA ARG A 71 16.77 -19.25 -11.82
C ARG A 71 17.68 -18.10 -11.41
N GLU A 72 17.81 -17.12 -12.29
CA GLU A 72 18.48 -15.85 -12.02
C GLU A 72 17.42 -14.76 -11.78
N LEU A 73 17.41 -14.17 -10.58
CA LEU A 73 16.47 -13.12 -10.21
C LEU A 73 16.80 -11.81 -10.91
N ILE A 74 15.75 -11.11 -11.34
CA ILE A 74 15.85 -9.79 -11.99
C ILE A 74 15.39 -8.73 -11.01
N LEU A 75 16.33 -8.09 -10.34
CA LEU A 75 16.03 -6.98 -9.44
C LEU A 75 16.21 -5.65 -10.20
N PRO A 76 15.25 -4.71 -10.08
CA PRO A 76 15.39 -3.38 -10.65
C PRO A 76 16.54 -2.61 -9.97
N PRO A 77 17.23 -1.69 -10.69
CA PRO A 77 18.41 -0.96 -10.18
C PRO A 77 18.01 0.19 -9.24
N ALA A 78 17.15 -0.08 -8.26
CA ALA A 78 16.75 0.88 -7.24
C ALA A 78 17.87 1.10 -6.21
N ASP A 79 17.84 2.25 -5.51
CA ASP A 79 18.78 2.55 -4.43
C ASP A 79 18.53 1.68 -3.19
N ALA A 80 17.27 1.31 -2.94
CA ALA A 80 16.89 0.37 -1.91
C ALA A 80 15.63 -0.42 -2.31
N ILE A 81 15.59 -1.68 -1.92
CA ILE A 81 14.43 -2.56 -2.14
C ILE A 81 14.05 -3.20 -0.80
N VAL A 82 12.81 -2.93 -0.37
CA VAL A 82 12.19 -3.57 0.79
C VAL A 82 11.14 -4.55 0.27
N ASN A 83 11.54 -5.82 0.15
CA ASN A 83 10.66 -6.90 -0.24
C ASN A 83 11.04 -8.15 0.56
N PRO A 84 10.11 -8.75 1.33
CA PRO A 84 10.42 -9.91 2.17
C PRO A 84 10.81 -11.15 1.38
N LYS A 85 10.52 -11.21 0.07
CA LYS A 85 10.83 -12.34 -0.81
C LYS A 85 12.23 -12.30 -1.41
N GLN A 86 13.04 -11.27 -1.11
CA GLN A 86 14.45 -11.27 -1.50
C GLN A 86 15.19 -12.46 -0.85
N PRO A 87 16.12 -13.12 -1.57
CA PRO A 87 16.81 -14.32 -1.09
C PRO A 87 17.60 -14.12 0.20
N ASP A 88 18.18 -12.94 0.36
CA ASP A 88 18.99 -12.53 1.49
C ASP A 88 18.19 -11.90 2.64
N CYS A 89 16.90 -11.74 2.45
CA CYS A 89 16.01 -11.21 3.47
C CYS A 89 15.75 -12.27 4.56
N ASN A 90 16.15 -11.99 5.79
CA ASN A 90 15.94 -12.87 6.94
C ASN A 90 14.64 -12.62 7.70
N TYR A 91 13.77 -11.73 7.20
CA TYR A 91 12.48 -11.48 7.84
C TYR A 91 11.62 -12.76 7.82
N PRO A 92 11.08 -13.21 8.98
CA PRO A 92 10.45 -14.54 9.10
C PRO A 92 9.13 -14.67 8.32
N GLU A 93 8.33 -13.59 8.25
CA GLU A 93 7.05 -13.63 7.52
C GLU A 93 7.24 -13.11 6.09
N LYS A 94 7.09 -14.02 5.12
CA LYS A 94 7.26 -13.70 3.69
C LYS A 94 5.96 -13.29 3.01
N ARG A 95 4.81 -13.53 3.64
CA ARG A 95 3.46 -13.36 3.09
C ARG A 95 2.80 -12.08 3.59
N LEU A 96 3.57 -10.99 3.69
CA LEU A 96 3.01 -9.67 3.99
C LEU A 96 2.42 -9.05 2.73
N CYS A 97 1.32 -8.29 2.84
CA CYS A 97 0.84 -7.45 1.75
C CYS A 97 1.67 -6.16 1.63
N GLY A 98 1.59 -5.48 0.48
CA GLY A 98 2.36 -4.27 0.21
C GLY A 98 2.17 -3.16 1.23
N ALA A 99 0.95 -2.96 1.73
CA ALA A 99 0.68 -1.97 2.79
C ALA A 99 1.38 -2.31 4.11
N VAL A 100 1.50 -3.60 4.46
CA VAL A 100 2.22 -4.01 5.67
C VAL A 100 3.74 -3.88 5.49
N VAL A 101 4.27 -4.14 4.29
CA VAL A 101 5.68 -3.85 3.97
C VAL A 101 5.96 -2.35 4.14
N ALA A 102 5.08 -1.49 3.63
CA ALA A 102 5.18 -0.05 3.83
C ALA A 102 5.09 0.35 5.31
N LEU A 103 4.20 -0.29 6.10
CA LEU A 103 4.11 -0.07 7.54
C LEU A 103 5.42 -0.43 8.25
N LYS A 104 6.12 -1.51 7.85
CA LYS A 104 7.44 -1.85 8.39
C LYS A 104 8.48 -0.76 8.12
N LEU A 105 8.48 -0.20 6.90
CA LEU A 105 9.34 0.94 6.59
C LEU A 105 9.01 2.15 7.47
N VAL A 106 7.73 2.49 7.62
CA VAL A 106 7.28 3.60 8.47
C VAL A 106 7.68 3.36 9.93
N THR A 107 7.55 2.13 10.43
CA THR A 107 8.00 1.76 11.79
C THR A 107 9.49 2.05 11.99
N ALA A 108 10.33 1.60 11.06
CA ALA A 108 11.77 1.84 11.12
C ALA A 108 12.12 3.34 11.04
N LEU A 109 11.38 4.10 10.20
CA LEU A 109 11.56 5.55 10.10
C LEU A 109 11.15 6.27 11.39
N TYR A 110 10.04 5.88 12.02
CA TYR A 110 9.60 6.46 13.28
C TYR A 110 10.61 6.20 14.39
N GLU A 111 11.13 4.98 14.48
CA GLU A 111 12.19 4.62 15.41
C GLU A 111 13.44 5.50 15.18
N ALA A 112 13.90 5.60 13.94
CA ALA A 112 15.07 6.41 13.57
C ALA A 112 14.87 7.91 13.84
N CYS A 113 13.63 8.41 13.75
CA CYS A 113 13.28 9.81 14.02
C CYS A 113 12.90 10.07 15.50
N GLY A 114 12.89 9.05 16.35
CA GLY A 114 12.48 9.18 17.75
C GLY A 114 10.99 9.48 17.94
N ILE A 115 10.15 9.11 16.95
CA ILE A 115 8.69 9.27 17.03
C ILE A 115 8.12 8.08 17.84
N PRO A 116 7.23 8.35 18.82
CA PRO A 116 6.69 7.27 19.65
C PRO A 116 5.95 6.20 18.85
N GLU A 117 6.17 4.92 19.19
CA GLU A 117 5.51 3.76 18.56
C GLU A 117 3.97 3.87 18.59
N LYS A 118 3.42 4.55 19.60
CA LYS A 118 1.97 4.78 19.71
C LYS A 118 1.37 5.46 18.48
N GLU A 119 2.13 6.29 17.80
CA GLU A 119 1.69 6.96 16.55
C GLU A 119 1.51 5.98 15.37
N LEU A 120 2.05 4.74 15.50
CA LEU A 120 1.87 3.68 14.50
C LEU A 120 0.55 2.92 14.67
N GLU A 121 -0.07 3.04 15.82
CA GLU A 121 -1.26 2.27 16.16
C GLU A 121 -2.43 2.50 15.19
N ASP A 122 -2.58 3.73 14.69
CA ASP A 122 -3.63 4.10 13.74
C ASP A 122 -3.42 3.47 12.35
N PHE A 123 -2.20 3.03 12.03
CA PHE A 123 -1.93 2.33 10.76
C PHE A 123 -2.27 0.85 10.80
N LEU A 124 -2.46 0.26 11.99
CA LEU A 124 -2.78 -1.17 12.12
C LEU A 124 -4.13 -1.53 11.47
N GLU A 125 -5.11 -0.64 11.57
CA GLU A 125 -6.42 -0.86 10.93
C GLU A 125 -6.32 -0.85 9.40
N LEU A 126 -5.47 0.03 8.82
CA LEU A 126 -5.19 0.08 7.39
C LEU A 126 -4.44 -1.19 6.93
N GLY A 127 -3.46 -1.63 7.73
CA GLY A 127 -2.74 -2.89 7.50
C GLY A 127 -3.68 -4.10 7.52
N ALA A 128 -4.65 -4.13 8.44
CA ALA A 128 -5.65 -5.19 8.51
C ALA A 128 -6.57 -5.20 7.29
N ILE A 129 -7.07 -4.03 6.88
CA ILE A 129 -7.90 -3.89 5.68
C ILE A 129 -7.14 -4.39 4.45
N ALA A 130 -5.90 -3.96 4.28
CA ALA A 130 -5.07 -4.35 3.14
C ALA A 130 -4.77 -5.85 3.15
N THR A 131 -4.38 -6.42 4.30
CA THR A 131 -4.08 -7.86 4.43
C THR A 131 -5.29 -8.74 4.06
N VAL A 132 -6.49 -8.36 4.50
CA VAL A 132 -7.72 -9.07 4.15
C VAL A 132 -8.10 -8.81 2.69
N GLY A 133 -8.00 -7.56 2.22
CA GLY A 133 -8.34 -7.17 0.85
C GLY A 133 -7.46 -7.81 -0.22
N ASP A 134 -6.20 -8.06 0.10
CA ASP A 134 -5.21 -8.73 -0.77
C ASP A 134 -5.21 -10.26 -0.59
N VAL A 135 -6.18 -10.77 0.18
CA VAL A 135 -6.40 -12.21 0.40
C VAL A 135 -5.16 -12.93 0.93
N MET A 136 -4.38 -12.26 1.77
CA MET A 136 -3.18 -12.86 2.38
C MET A 136 -3.55 -13.91 3.42
N ASP A 137 -2.70 -14.93 3.56
CA ASP A 137 -2.86 -15.97 4.59
C ASP A 137 -2.89 -15.38 6.01
N LEU A 138 -3.97 -15.61 6.75
CA LEU A 138 -4.15 -15.13 8.12
C LEU A 138 -3.47 -16.07 9.13
N GLN A 139 -2.16 -16.21 9.00
CA GLN A 139 -1.28 -17.00 9.87
C GLN A 139 -0.15 -16.11 10.41
N GLY A 140 0.57 -16.57 11.43
CA GLY A 140 1.71 -15.88 11.96
C GLY A 140 1.44 -14.41 12.30
N GLU A 141 2.26 -13.53 11.79
CA GLU A 141 2.15 -12.08 11.99
C GLU A 141 0.89 -11.49 11.39
N ASN A 142 0.48 -11.93 10.19
CA ASN A 142 -0.74 -11.45 9.54
C ASN A 142 -1.97 -11.67 10.43
N ARG A 143 -2.07 -12.82 11.12
CA ARG A 143 -3.16 -13.09 12.05
C ARG A 143 -3.19 -12.11 13.22
N ILE A 144 -2.04 -11.80 13.79
CA ILE A 144 -1.93 -10.86 14.92
C ILE A 144 -2.34 -9.47 14.48
N LEU A 145 -1.76 -9.00 13.36
CA LEU A 145 -2.03 -7.69 12.79
C LEU A 145 -3.51 -7.51 12.44
N VAL A 146 -4.11 -8.49 11.75
CA VAL A 146 -5.53 -8.44 11.37
C VAL A 146 -6.43 -8.45 12.61
N LYS A 147 -6.14 -9.28 13.61
CA LYS A 147 -6.91 -9.32 14.86
C LYS A 147 -6.91 -7.97 15.57
N GLU A 148 -5.75 -7.36 15.75
CA GLU A 148 -5.63 -6.06 16.44
C GLU A 148 -6.17 -4.91 15.58
N GLY A 149 -5.92 -4.92 14.27
CA GLY A 149 -6.45 -3.90 13.36
C GLY A 149 -7.98 -3.93 13.26
N LEU A 150 -8.61 -5.10 13.18
CA LEU A 150 -10.08 -5.22 13.18
C LEU A 150 -10.71 -4.73 14.49
N LYS A 151 -10.06 -5.00 15.63
CA LYS A 151 -10.50 -4.48 16.92
C LYS A 151 -10.48 -2.95 16.95
N ARG A 152 -9.42 -2.34 16.41
CA ARG A 152 -9.31 -0.88 16.29
C ARG A 152 -10.30 -0.31 15.30
N LEU A 153 -10.47 -0.96 14.14
CA LEU A 153 -11.40 -0.56 13.10
C LEU A 153 -12.83 -0.40 13.61
N SER A 154 -13.26 -1.21 14.58
CA SER A 154 -14.58 -1.07 15.23
C SER A 154 -14.75 0.25 16.03
N HIS A 155 -13.63 0.94 16.34
CA HIS A 155 -13.61 2.20 17.09
C HIS A 155 -12.66 3.21 16.43
N THR A 156 -12.57 3.17 15.10
CA THR A 156 -11.58 3.93 14.33
C THR A 156 -11.65 5.45 14.58
N SER A 157 -10.49 6.07 14.73
CA SER A 157 -10.31 7.52 14.76
C SER A 157 -10.33 8.12 13.35
N ASN A 158 -10.08 7.31 12.31
CA ASN A 158 -10.07 7.73 10.92
C ASN A 158 -11.50 8.10 10.46
N LYS A 159 -11.70 9.37 10.13
CA LYS A 159 -13.02 9.90 9.75
C LYS A 159 -13.58 9.23 8.50
N GLY A 160 -12.74 8.96 7.50
CA GLY A 160 -13.15 8.30 6.28
C GLY A 160 -13.60 6.86 6.50
N LEU A 161 -12.86 6.09 7.29
CA LEU A 161 -13.25 4.72 7.65
C LEU A 161 -14.52 4.70 8.47
N ARG A 162 -14.67 5.62 9.42
CA ARG A 162 -15.90 5.74 10.23
C ARG A 162 -17.12 6.01 9.36
N GLU A 163 -17.04 6.96 8.41
CA GLU A 163 -18.12 7.22 7.48
C GLU A 163 -18.42 6.03 6.57
N LEU A 164 -17.39 5.32 6.11
CA LEU A 164 -17.57 4.12 5.31
C LEU A 164 -18.31 3.02 6.09
N ILE A 165 -17.94 2.82 7.36
CA ILE A 165 -18.59 1.88 8.29
C ILE A 165 -20.05 2.30 8.47
N ARG A 166 -20.33 3.59 8.73
CA ARG A 166 -21.66 4.15 8.90
C ARG A 166 -22.53 3.97 7.67
N ALA A 167 -22.00 4.32 6.51
CA ALA A 167 -22.75 4.22 5.24
C ALA A 167 -23.16 2.78 4.91
N ASN A 168 -22.47 1.79 5.48
CA ASN A 168 -22.78 0.37 5.31
C ASN A 168 -23.55 -0.25 6.49
N GLY A 169 -23.99 0.55 7.47
CA GLY A 169 -24.79 0.08 8.60
C GLY A 169 -24.04 -0.86 9.55
N LEU A 170 -22.73 -0.66 9.70
CA LEU A 170 -21.86 -1.53 10.52
C LEU A 170 -21.44 -0.87 11.85
N GLU A 171 -22.08 0.23 12.26
CA GLU A 171 -21.70 1.03 13.43
C GLU A 171 -21.90 0.29 14.76
N ASP A 172 -22.96 -0.49 14.87
CA ASP A 172 -23.38 -1.12 16.13
C ASP A 172 -22.79 -2.53 16.34
N GLY A 173 -21.82 -2.92 15.49
CA GLY A 173 -21.29 -4.29 15.48
C GLY A 173 -19.78 -4.39 15.53
N THR A 174 -19.32 -5.61 15.79
CA THR A 174 -17.90 -5.92 15.66
C THR A 174 -17.53 -6.08 14.19
N ILE A 175 -16.58 -5.29 13.70
CA ILE A 175 -16.04 -5.45 12.35
C ILE A 175 -15.22 -6.73 12.27
N THR A 176 -15.50 -7.56 11.28
CA THR A 176 -14.82 -8.84 11.04
C THR A 176 -14.10 -8.85 9.69
N ALA A 177 -13.25 -9.84 9.44
CA ALA A 177 -12.62 -10.04 8.15
C ALA A 177 -13.64 -10.18 7.01
N TYR A 178 -14.83 -10.75 7.28
CA TYR A 178 -15.94 -10.80 6.32
C TYR A 178 -16.39 -9.39 5.90
N HIS A 179 -16.62 -8.50 6.87
CA HIS A 179 -17.03 -7.12 6.59
C HIS A 179 -15.96 -6.38 5.79
N VAL A 180 -14.67 -6.61 6.08
CA VAL A 180 -13.59 -6.01 5.30
C VAL A 180 -13.56 -6.58 3.88
N GLY A 181 -13.56 -7.90 3.71
CA GLY A 181 -13.41 -8.54 2.40
C GLY A 181 -14.61 -8.35 1.47
N PHE A 182 -15.84 -8.32 2.02
CA PHE A 182 -17.06 -8.35 1.22
C PHE A 182 -17.90 -7.07 1.26
N VAL A 183 -17.60 -6.13 2.16
CA VAL A 183 -18.34 -4.87 2.27
C VAL A 183 -17.40 -3.68 2.11
N LEU A 184 -16.48 -3.44 3.06
CA LEU A 184 -15.64 -2.25 3.06
C LEU A 184 -14.60 -2.25 1.92
N GLY A 185 -13.93 -3.38 1.69
CA GLY A 185 -12.96 -3.53 0.60
C GLY A 185 -13.57 -3.29 -0.78
N PRO A 186 -14.70 -3.92 -1.15
CA PRO A 186 -15.42 -3.60 -2.38
C PRO A 186 -15.80 -2.12 -2.52
N CYS A 187 -16.24 -1.45 -1.45
CA CYS A 187 -16.54 -0.01 -1.47
C CYS A 187 -15.28 0.83 -1.74
N ILE A 188 -14.17 0.52 -1.08
CA ILE A 188 -12.88 1.18 -1.32
C ILE A 188 -12.43 0.97 -2.78
N ASN A 189 -12.57 -0.26 -3.30
CA ASN A 189 -12.16 -0.61 -4.66
C ASN A 189 -13.12 -0.10 -5.74
N ALA A 190 -14.40 0.08 -5.45
CA ALA A 190 -15.42 0.53 -6.43
C ALA A 190 -15.08 1.90 -7.00
N SER A 191 -14.59 2.82 -6.17
CA SER A 191 -14.17 4.14 -6.63
C SER A 191 -13.01 4.07 -7.64
N GLY A 192 -12.09 3.10 -7.48
CA GLY A 192 -10.99 2.88 -8.41
C GLY A 192 -11.38 2.21 -9.72
N ARG A 193 -12.59 1.63 -9.80
CA ARG A 193 -13.12 1.02 -11.04
C ARG A 193 -14.01 1.98 -11.83
N LEU A 194 -14.69 2.90 -11.15
CA LEU A 194 -15.68 3.80 -11.76
C LEU A 194 -15.12 5.18 -12.08
N ASP A 195 -14.06 5.62 -11.37
CA ASP A 195 -13.49 6.95 -11.54
C ASP A 195 -11.97 6.88 -11.33
N THR A 196 -11.48 7.19 -10.14
CA THR A 196 -10.06 7.08 -9.80
C THR A 196 -9.86 6.58 -8.37
N ALA A 197 -8.82 5.78 -8.13
CA ALA A 197 -8.41 5.37 -6.79
C ALA A 197 -8.07 6.58 -5.87
N ALA A 198 -7.91 7.77 -6.45
CA ALA A 198 -7.72 9.01 -5.73
C ALA A 198 -8.90 9.37 -4.82
N ARG A 199 -10.14 8.94 -5.15
CA ARG A 199 -11.30 9.15 -4.27
C ARG A 199 -11.19 8.36 -2.97
N SER A 200 -10.86 7.07 -3.05
CA SER A 200 -10.63 6.25 -1.86
C SER A 200 -9.47 6.79 -1.02
N LEU A 201 -8.40 7.24 -1.66
CA LEU A 201 -7.30 7.85 -0.94
C LEU A 201 -7.73 9.15 -0.24
N LYS A 202 -8.51 10.01 -0.90
CA LYS A 202 -9.08 11.23 -0.29
C LYS A 202 -9.96 10.89 0.90
N LEU A 203 -10.82 9.86 0.79
CA LEU A 203 -11.65 9.39 1.88
C LEU A 203 -10.80 8.95 3.08
N LEU A 204 -9.81 8.07 2.87
CA LEU A 204 -8.95 7.56 3.93
C LEU A 204 -8.04 8.64 4.55
N CYS A 205 -7.76 9.72 3.83
CA CYS A 205 -6.96 10.86 4.30
C CYS A 205 -7.82 12.06 4.72
N ALA A 206 -9.15 11.93 4.86
CA ALA A 206 -10.02 13.04 5.22
C ALA A 206 -9.81 13.49 6.66
N GLU A 207 -9.47 14.76 6.84
CA GLU A 207 -9.26 15.37 8.16
C GLU A 207 -10.50 16.12 8.68
N THR A 208 -11.44 16.45 7.79
CA THR A 208 -12.69 17.18 8.11
C THR A 208 -13.90 16.49 7.52
N GLU A 209 -15.08 16.74 8.10
CA GLU A 209 -16.35 16.23 7.58
C GLU A 209 -16.70 16.82 6.21
N ASP A 210 -16.32 18.04 5.92
CA ASP A 210 -16.54 18.66 4.62
C ASP A 210 -15.81 17.92 3.48
N CYS A 211 -14.64 17.33 3.75
CA CYS A 211 -13.93 16.50 2.79
C CYS A 211 -14.70 15.20 2.46
N LEU A 212 -15.53 14.71 3.37
CA LEU A 212 -16.30 13.47 3.22
C LEU A 212 -17.50 13.64 2.30
N LEU A 213 -18.14 14.82 2.28
CA LEU A 213 -19.29 15.12 1.41
C LEU A 213 -18.95 15.02 -0.09
N TYR A 214 -17.71 15.27 -0.47
CA TYR A 214 -17.23 15.18 -1.86
C TYR A 214 -16.71 13.78 -2.25
N THR A 215 -16.59 12.87 -1.29
CA THR A 215 -15.96 11.54 -1.51
C THR A 215 -16.91 10.38 -1.23
N SER A 216 -18.05 10.63 -0.58
CA SER A 216 -19.06 9.59 -0.34
C SER A 216 -19.68 9.14 -1.68
N PRO A 217 -19.72 7.84 -1.98
CA PRO A 217 -20.48 7.35 -3.11
C PRO A 217 -21.98 7.57 -2.84
N SER A 218 -22.61 8.42 -3.62
CA SER A 218 -24.06 8.59 -3.68
C SER A 218 -24.71 7.43 -4.42
#